data_deab5c305c65382cb1235c26dfc10840
#
_entry.id   deab5c305c65382cb1235c26dfc10840
#
_cell.length_a   1.000
_cell.length_b   1.000
_cell.length_c   1.000
_cell.angle_alpha   90.00
_cell.angle_beta   90.00
_cell.angle_gamma   90.00
#
_symmetry.space_group_name_H-M   'P 1'
#
loop_
_entity.id
_entity.type
_entity.pdbx_description
1 polymer ?
#
loop_
_entity_poly.entity_id
_entity_poly.type
_entity_poly.pdbx_seq_one_letter_code
_entity_poly.pdbx_strand_id
1 'polypeptide(L)'
;WTLAVVWQNLFNSNAVTGTSNGLLTSLFNVQMPLWWCKGLFPSLIVLGMHYAPFAYILIGGIFRNMDANLEEAATILDTPKWKTMFRITLPMVKPAILSTILLVFGSSMGSYPVPHYLGLATLSTKYVSLNSKYTGEASILAIIMMIFGVAIMLLNQRSLKSRKNYTTVTGKSGQISKINLGRTGRVVIAVILIIITFFTSIFPIISFAFETFL
;
A
#
# COMPACT_ATOMS: atom_id res chain seq x y z
N TRP A 1 2.02 -8.45 9.46
CA TRP A 1 2.13 -9.93 9.48
C TRP A 1 0.76 -10.59 9.62
N THR A 2 -0.17 -10.04 10.41
CA THR A 2 -1.52 -10.58 10.62
C THR A 2 -2.26 -10.84 9.30
N LEU A 3 -2.25 -9.89 8.36
CA LEU A 3 -2.89 -10.07 7.05
C LEU A 3 -2.27 -11.22 6.24
N ALA A 4 -0.98 -11.51 6.37
CA ALA A 4 -0.33 -12.62 5.68
C ALA A 4 -0.78 -13.97 6.26
N VAL A 5 -0.91 -14.07 7.58
CA VAL A 5 -1.44 -15.26 8.25
C VAL A 5 -2.90 -15.48 7.87
N VAL A 6 -3.71 -14.42 7.88
CA VAL A 6 -5.12 -14.50 7.46
C VAL A 6 -5.24 -14.94 6.00
N TRP A 7 -4.36 -14.45 5.11
CA TRP A 7 -4.32 -14.90 3.72
C TRP A 7 -4.07 -16.40 3.63
N GLN A 8 -3.10 -16.91 4.40
CA GLN A 8 -2.83 -18.35 4.46
C GLN A 8 -4.02 -19.13 5.02
N ASN A 9 -4.58 -18.69 6.15
CA ASN A 9 -5.74 -19.34 6.76
C ASN A 9 -6.97 -19.38 5.86
N LEU A 10 -7.10 -18.43 4.92
CA LEU A 10 -8.19 -18.43 3.94
C LEU A 10 -7.92 -19.34 2.75
N PHE A 11 -6.78 -19.15 2.10
CA PHE A 11 -6.51 -19.65 0.75
C PHE A 11 -5.59 -20.87 0.70
N ASN A 12 -5.04 -21.32 1.84
CA ASN A 12 -4.11 -22.43 1.84
C ASN A 12 -4.78 -23.72 1.36
N SER A 13 -4.03 -24.52 0.62
CA SER A 13 -4.48 -25.83 0.16
C SER A 13 -3.39 -26.87 0.43
N ASN A 14 -3.72 -27.93 1.19
CA ASN A 14 -2.77 -29.00 1.50
C ASN A 14 -2.22 -29.65 0.24
N ALA A 15 -3.06 -29.86 -0.77
CA ALA A 15 -2.65 -30.45 -2.05
C ALA A 15 -1.56 -29.65 -2.78
N VAL A 16 -1.48 -28.32 -2.54
CA VAL A 16 -0.62 -27.41 -3.27
C VAL A 16 0.54 -26.91 -2.41
N THR A 17 0.31 -26.67 -1.13
CA THR A 17 1.32 -26.06 -0.23
C THR A 17 1.93 -27.08 0.74
N GLY A 18 1.36 -28.28 0.86
CA GLY A 18 1.79 -29.31 1.83
C GLY A 18 1.51 -28.95 3.29
N THR A 19 0.75 -27.89 3.54
CA THR A 19 0.34 -27.44 4.88
C THR A 19 -1.17 -27.64 5.08
N SER A 20 -1.71 -27.22 6.23
CA SER A 20 -3.14 -27.36 6.53
C SER A 20 -4.03 -26.67 5.48
N ASN A 21 -5.23 -27.21 5.27
CA ASN A 21 -6.22 -26.58 4.40
C ASN A 21 -6.71 -25.28 5.02
N GLY A 22 -6.80 -24.24 4.18
CA GLY A 22 -7.45 -22.99 4.57
C GLY A 22 -8.98 -23.14 4.61
N LEU A 23 -9.65 -22.13 5.16
CA LEU A 23 -11.10 -22.12 5.34
C LEU A 23 -11.87 -22.32 4.03
N LEU A 24 -11.43 -21.71 2.94
CA LEU A 24 -12.11 -21.87 1.64
C LEU A 24 -11.96 -23.29 1.08
N THR A 25 -10.79 -23.88 1.25
CA THR A 25 -10.56 -25.27 0.83
C THR A 25 -11.34 -26.26 1.69
N SER A 26 -11.43 -26.01 3.01
CA SER A 26 -12.14 -26.91 3.94
C SER A 26 -13.66 -26.82 3.82
N LEU A 27 -14.20 -25.62 3.61
CA LEU A 27 -15.65 -25.39 3.55
C LEU A 27 -16.25 -25.64 2.16
N PHE A 28 -15.54 -25.21 1.11
CA PHE A 28 -16.06 -25.22 -0.26
C PHE A 28 -15.34 -26.23 -1.17
N ASN A 29 -14.36 -26.96 -0.65
CA ASN A 29 -13.51 -27.90 -1.41
C ASN A 29 -12.88 -27.27 -2.67
N VAL A 30 -12.61 -25.95 -2.63
CA VAL A 30 -12.00 -25.20 -3.73
C VAL A 30 -10.49 -25.23 -3.56
N GLN A 31 -9.78 -25.86 -4.48
CA GLN A 31 -8.32 -25.88 -4.50
C GLN A 31 -7.79 -24.63 -5.22
N MET A 32 -7.12 -23.76 -4.47
CA MET A 32 -6.48 -22.58 -5.04
C MET A 32 -5.09 -22.94 -5.61
N PRO A 33 -4.70 -22.35 -6.76
CA PRO A 33 -3.40 -22.59 -7.36
C PRO A 33 -2.27 -22.05 -6.47
N LEU A 34 -1.06 -22.61 -6.58
CA LEU A 34 0.12 -22.26 -5.76
C LEU A 34 0.45 -20.77 -5.79
N TRP A 35 0.36 -20.15 -6.97
CA TRP A 35 0.67 -18.73 -7.16
C TRP A 35 -0.30 -17.80 -6.41
N TRP A 36 -1.51 -18.28 -6.07
CA TRP A 36 -2.47 -17.57 -5.23
C TRP A 36 -2.19 -17.75 -3.73
N CYS A 37 -1.76 -18.96 -3.34
CA CYS A 37 -1.52 -19.30 -1.93
C CYS A 37 -0.20 -18.72 -1.42
N LYS A 38 0.87 -18.79 -2.23
CA LYS A 38 2.23 -18.39 -1.86
C LYS A 38 2.94 -17.64 -2.98
N GLY A 39 3.95 -16.85 -2.64
CA GLY A 39 4.86 -16.20 -3.56
C GLY A 39 4.57 -14.70 -3.76
N LEU A 40 4.89 -14.22 -4.96
CA LEU A 40 4.86 -12.79 -5.28
C LEU A 40 3.44 -12.20 -5.24
N PHE A 41 2.48 -12.88 -5.84
CA PHE A 41 1.12 -12.37 -6.00
C PHE A 41 0.42 -12.06 -4.67
N PRO A 42 0.31 -13.01 -3.72
CA PRO A 42 -0.30 -12.73 -2.43
C PRO A 42 0.51 -11.71 -1.62
N SER A 43 1.84 -11.72 -1.74
CA SER A 43 2.69 -10.73 -1.06
C SER A 43 2.42 -9.31 -1.56
N LEU A 44 2.22 -9.11 -2.86
CA LEU A 44 1.85 -7.81 -3.43
C LEU A 44 0.50 -7.32 -2.92
N ILE A 45 -0.52 -8.20 -2.89
CA ILE A 45 -1.85 -7.84 -2.39
C ILE A 45 -1.78 -7.47 -0.90
N VAL A 46 -1.18 -8.32 -0.09
CA VAL A 46 -1.11 -8.12 1.37
C VAL A 46 -0.30 -6.86 1.72
N LEU A 47 0.85 -6.62 1.08
CA LEU A 47 1.62 -5.40 1.27
C LEU A 47 0.88 -4.17 0.75
N GLY A 48 0.22 -4.28 -0.39
CA GLY A 48 -0.62 -3.22 -0.95
C GLY A 48 -1.75 -2.82 0.01
N MET A 49 -2.48 -3.78 0.56
CA MET A 49 -3.51 -3.53 1.57
C MET A 49 -2.93 -2.93 2.86
N HIS A 50 -1.77 -3.38 3.28
CA HIS A 50 -1.09 -2.86 4.48
C HIS A 50 -0.66 -1.40 4.33
N TYR A 51 -0.11 -1.02 3.17
CA TYR A 51 0.40 0.33 2.94
C TYR A 51 -0.63 1.29 2.33
N ALA A 52 -1.79 0.80 1.87
CA ALA A 52 -2.84 1.65 1.29
C ALA A 52 -3.32 2.78 2.23
N PRO A 53 -3.59 2.56 3.53
CA PRO A 53 -3.98 3.63 4.44
C PRO A 53 -2.89 4.69 4.60
N PHE A 54 -1.61 4.27 4.64
CA PHE A 54 -0.48 5.18 4.73
C PHE A 54 -0.35 6.06 3.48
N ALA A 55 -0.46 5.45 2.29
CA ALA A 55 -0.47 6.18 1.03
C ALA A 55 -1.65 7.16 0.95
N TYR A 56 -2.84 6.73 1.40
CA TYR A 56 -4.03 7.57 1.44
C TYR A 56 -3.84 8.82 2.31
N ILE A 57 -3.27 8.66 3.51
CA ILE A 57 -3.01 9.78 4.44
C ILE A 57 -2.02 10.76 3.82
N LEU A 58 -0.91 10.27 3.25
CA LEU A 58 0.13 11.11 2.64
C LEU A 58 -0.40 11.89 1.44
N ILE A 59 -1.05 11.21 0.51
CA ILE A 59 -1.57 11.84 -0.72
C ILE A 59 -2.79 12.72 -0.37
N GLY A 60 -3.69 12.23 0.47
CA GLY A 60 -4.88 12.95 0.89
C GLY A 60 -4.57 14.24 1.66
N GLY A 61 -3.52 14.25 2.48
CA GLY A 61 -3.04 15.44 3.16
C GLY A 61 -2.62 16.54 2.19
N ILE A 62 -2.11 16.19 1.03
CA ILE A 62 -1.69 17.13 0.00
C ILE A 62 -2.88 17.68 -0.78
N PHE A 63 -3.80 16.83 -1.17
CA PHE A 63 -5.05 17.25 -1.80
C PHE A 63 -5.84 18.22 -0.91
N ARG A 64 -5.83 18.01 0.41
CA ARG A 64 -6.49 18.93 1.36
C ARG A 64 -5.83 20.31 1.45
N ASN A 65 -4.53 20.39 1.16
CA ASN A 65 -3.77 21.64 1.22
C ASN A 65 -3.60 22.31 -0.16
N MET A 66 -4.24 21.77 -1.20
CA MET A 66 -4.26 22.40 -2.52
C MET A 66 -5.21 23.60 -2.53
N ASP A 67 -4.79 24.63 -3.27
CA ASP A 67 -5.61 25.81 -3.50
C ASP A 67 -6.70 25.51 -4.54
N ALA A 68 -7.97 25.55 -4.11
CA ALA A 68 -9.12 25.33 -4.97
C ALA A 68 -9.28 26.41 -6.05
N ASN A 69 -8.69 27.60 -5.83
CA ASN A 69 -8.79 28.71 -6.78
C ASN A 69 -8.29 28.36 -8.18
N LEU A 70 -7.31 27.45 -8.30
CA LEU A 70 -6.80 27.00 -9.60
C LEU A 70 -7.83 26.13 -10.35
N GLU A 71 -8.59 25.33 -9.63
CA GLU A 71 -9.66 24.50 -10.22
C GLU A 71 -10.87 25.38 -10.55
N GLU A 72 -11.19 26.36 -9.71
CA GLU A 72 -12.25 27.33 -9.94
C GLU A 72 -11.94 28.21 -11.17
N ALA A 73 -10.71 28.72 -11.29
CA ALA A 73 -10.27 29.47 -12.47
C ALA A 73 -10.38 28.64 -13.76
N ALA A 74 -10.01 27.37 -13.72
CA ALA A 74 -10.18 26.47 -14.85
C ALA A 74 -11.66 26.24 -15.21
N THR A 75 -12.54 26.21 -14.21
CA THR A 75 -13.98 26.07 -14.39
C THR A 75 -14.59 27.32 -15.02
N ILE A 76 -14.15 28.52 -14.60
CA ILE A 76 -14.57 29.80 -15.19
C ILE A 76 -14.18 29.86 -16.67
N LEU A 77 -13.03 29.26 -17.04
CA LEU A 77 -12.58 29.17 -18.44
C LEU A 77 -13.23 28.01 -19.23
N ASP A 78 -14.31 27.44 -18.70
CA ASP A 78 -15.06 26.31 -19.31
C ASP A 78 -14.18 25.10 -19.68
N THR A 79 -13.12 24.87 -18.88
CA THR A 79 -12.20 23.77 -19.13
C THR A 79 -12.81 22.47 -18.59
N PRO A 80 -12.88 21.39 -19.38
CA PRO A 80 -13.45 20.12 -18.92
C PRO A 80 -12.65 19.56 -17.74
N LYS A 81 -13.34 19.01 -16.74
CA LYS A 81 -12.77 18.51 -15.47
C LYS A 81 -11.60 17.52 -15.66
N TRP A 82 -11.66 16.71 -16.68
CA TRP A 82 -10.58 15.78 -17.08
C TRP A 82 -9.29 16.53 -17.42
N LYS A 83 -9.40 17.58 -18.19
CA LYS A 83 -8.25 18.41 -18.62
C LYS A 83 -7.65 19.17 -17.44
N THR A 84 -8.49 19.71 -16.55
CA THR A 84 -8.07 20.33 -15.29
C THR A 84 -7.31 19.31 -14.41
N MET A 85 -7.85 18.11 -14.24
CA MET A 85 -7.22 17.06 -13.44
C MET A 85 -5.82 16.70 -13.97
N PHE A 86 -5.66 16.44 -15.28
CA PHE A 86 -4.37 16.02 -15.83
C PHE A 86 -3.37 17.13 -16.07
N ARG A 87 -3.83 18.37 -16.32
CA ARG A 87 -2.95 19.51 -16.63
C ARG A 87 -2.63 20.41 -15.44
N ILE A 88 -3.48 20.42 -14.40
CA ILE A 88 -3.31 21.27 -13.23
C ILE A 88 -3.13 20.41 -11.97
N THR A 89 -4.16 19.65 -11.59
CA THR A 89 -4.19 18.94 -10.31
C THR A 89 -3.08 17.88 -10.21
N LEU A 90 -2.97 16.99 -11.20
CA LEU A 90 -2.00 15.90 -11.17
C LEU A 90 -0.52 16.35 -11.18
N PRO A 91 -0.10 17.33 -12.01
CA PRO A 91 1.27 17.86 -11.95
C PRO A 91 1.62 18.49 -10.60
N MET A 92 0.69 19.18 -9.95
CA MET A 92 0.91 19.78 -8.63
C MET A 92 1.12 18.74 -7.52
N VAL A 93 0.41 17.62 -7.57
CA VAL A 93 0.54 16.54 -6.58
C VAL A 93 1.60 15.50 -6.95
N LYS A 94 2.14 15.54 -8.17
CA LYS A 94 3.16 14.59 -8.65
C LYS A 94 4.35 14.42 -7.70
N PRO A 95 4.98 15.48 -7.13
CA PRO A 95 6.08 15.31 -6.19
C PRO A 95 5.70 14.52 -4.94
N ALA A 96 4.45 14.68 -4.51
CA ALA A 96 3.91 13.99 -3.36
C ALA A 96 3.62 12.52 -3.64
N ILE A 97 3.04 12.23 -4.79
CA ILE A 97 2.83 10.86 -5.25
C ILE A 97 4.17 10.15 -5.35
N LEU A 98 5.18 10.77 -5.96
CA LEU A 98 6.52 10.20 -6.06
C LEU A 98 7.14 9.95 -4.68
N SER A 99 7.02 10.92 -3.75
CA SER A 99 7.47 10.75 -2.37
C SER A 99 6.78 9.57 -1.68
N THR A 100 5.47 9.45 -1.83
CA THR A 100 4.69 8.35 -1.26
C THR A 100 5.11 7.01 -1.83
N ILE A 101 5.29 6.92 -3.15
CA ILE A 101 5.77 5.69 -3.82
C ILE A 101 7.14 5.29 -3.28
N LEU A 102 8.08 6.23 -3.16
CA LEU A 102 9.43 5.96 -2.64
C LEU A 102 9.40 5.50 -1.18
N LEU A 103 8.57 6.12 -0.34
CA LEU A 103 8.42 5.72 1.07
C LEU A 103 7.80 4.33 1.21
N VAL A 104 6.72 4.05 0.46
CA VAL A 104 6.07 2.74 0.46
C VAL A 104 7.02 1.67 -0.09
N PHE A 105 7.75 1.97 -1.15
CA PHE A 105 8.75 1.05 -1.71
C PHE A 105 9.86 0.74 -0.69
N GLY A 106 10.43 1.76 -0.05
CA GLY A 106 11.45 1.56 0.98
C GLY A 106 10.96 0.73 2.17
N SER A 107 9.74 1.01 2.63
CA SER A 107 9.13 0.27 3.74
C SER A 107 8.80 -1.18 3.36
N SER A 108 8.29 -1.42 2.15
CA SER A 108 7.96 -2.77 1.67
C SER A 108 9.21 -3.61 1.40
N MET A 109 10.30 -2.98 0.90
CA MET A 109 11.59 -3.64 0.70
C MET A 109 12.19 -4.16 2.02
N GLY A 110 12.04 -3.38 3.11
CA GLY A 110 12.48 -3.77 4.46
C GLY A 110 11.56 -4.76 5.16
N SER A 111 10.37 -5.02 4.63
CA SER A 111 9.39 -5.91 5.26
C SER A 111 9.86 -7.36 5.21
N TYR A 112 10.00 -7.97 6.40
CA TYR A 112 10.34 -9.40 6.55
C TYR A 112 9.10 -10.28 6.72
N PRO A 113 8.14 -9.95 7.63
CA PRO A 113 7.11 -10.91 8.03
C PRO A 113 6.22 -11.36 6.87
N VAL A 114 5.72 -10.44 6.06
CA VAL A 114 4.78 -10.77 4.97
C VAL A 114 5.42 -11.68 3.91
N PRO A 115 6.59 -11.34 3.34
CA PRO A 115 7.29 -12.25 2.43
C PRO A 115 7.65 -13.59 3.05
N HIS A 116 8.03 -13.61 4.33
CA HIS A 116 8.38 -14.85 5.03
C HIS A 116 7.19 -15.79 5.13
N TYR A 117 6.05 -15.33 5.65
CA TYR A 117 4.84 -16.15 5.77
C TYR A 117 4.32 -16.62 4.42
N LEU A 118 4.39 -15.78 3.39
CA LEU A 118 3.91 -16.12 2.05
C LEU A 118 4.95 -16.82 1.17
N GLY A 119 6.11 -17.21 1.73
CA GLY A 119 7.13 -17.98 1.04
C GLY A 119 7.81 -17.25 -0.12
N LEU A 120 7.86 -15.92 -0.08
CA LEU A 120 8.55 -15.10 -1.07
C LEU A 120 10.01 -14.85 -0.65
N ALA A 121 10.97 -15.24 -1.48
CA ALA A 121 12.38 -14.93 -1.27
C ALA A 121 12.64 -13.45 -1.60
N THR A 122 12.98 -12.66 -0.58
CA THR A 122 13.38 -11.24 -0.68
C THR A 122 14.74 -11.03 -0.03
N LEU A 123 15.32 -9.84 -0.21
CA LEU A 123 16.57 -9.49 0.49
C LEU A 123 16.41 -9.58 2.02
N SER A 124 15.27 -9.12 2.55
CA SER A 124 14.98 -9.16 3.98
C SER A 124 14.82 -10.59 4.52
N THR A 125 14.12 -11.47 3.80
CA THR A 125 13.99 -12.88 4.20
C THR A 125 15.31 -13.62 4.11
N LYS A 126 16.11 -13.34 3.09
CA LYS A 126 17.46 -13.92 2.93
C LYS A 126 18.41 -13.44 4.02
N TYR A 127 18.38 -12.14 4.34
CA TYR A 127 19.14 -11.59 5.46
C TYR A 127 18.87 -12.34 6.77
N VAL A 128 17.60 -12.48 7.15
CA VAL A 128 17.23 -13.17 8.39
C VAL A 128 17.65 -14.63 8.38
N SER A 129 17.49 -15.35 7.25
CA SER A 129 17.89 -16.76 7.12
C SER A 129 19.42 -16.94 7.22
N LEU A 130 20.20 -16.02 6.71
CA LEU A 130 21.67 -16.07 6.79
C LEU A 130 22.18 -15.63 8.15
N ASN A 131 21.55 -14.65 8.78
CA ASN A 131 21.99 -14.12 10.07
C ASN A 131 22.06 -15.16 11.18
N SER A 132 21.24 -16.21 11.09
CA SER A 132 21.23 -17.32 12.03
C SER A 132 22.40 -18.30 11.84
N LYS A 133 23.05 -18.33 10.66
CA LYS A 133 24.08 -19.31 10.32
C LYS A 133 25.41 -18.70 9.90
N TYR A 134 25.37 -17.60 9.16
CA TYR A 134 26.52 -16.98 8.50
C TYR A 134 26.48 -15.45 8.69
N THR A 135 26.91 -14.98 9.86
CA THR A 135 26.85 -13.56 10.22
C THR A 135 27.59 -12.64 9.25
N GLY A 136 28.71 -13.10 8.67
CA GLY A 136 29.48 -12.32 7.69
C GLY A 136 28.70 -12.06 6.40
N GLU A 137 28.07 -13.09 5.82
CA GLU A 137 27.26 -12.97 4.61
C GLU A 137 25.99 -12.13 4.86
N ALA A 138 25.38 -12.29 6.03
CA ALA A 138 24.25 -11.47 6.44
C ALA A 138 24.64 -9.99 6.53
N SER A 139 25.83 -9.66 7.04
CA SER A 139 26.33 -8.28 7.13
C SER A 139 26.46 -7.62 5.76
N ILE A 140 26.88 -8.36 4.73
CA ILE A 140 26.94 -7.85 3.36
C ILE A 140 25.54 -7.50 2.85
N LEU A 141 24.55 -8.38 3.06
CA LEU A 141 23.17 -8.07 2.68
C LEU A 141 22.60 -6.87 3.43
N ALA A 142 22.91 -6.72 4.72
CA ALA A 142 22.52 -5.56 5.51
C ALA A 142 23.09 -4.25 4.93
N ILE A 143 24.37 -4.25 4.53
CA ILE A 143 25.00 -3.10 3.88
C ILE A 143 24.30 -2.77 2.55
N ILE A 144 24.01 -3.77 1.73
CA ILE A 144 23.29 -3.58 0.47
C ILE A 144 21.92 -2.94 0.73
N MET A 145 21.14 -3.48 1.68
CA MET A 145 19.83 -2.92 2.05
C MET A 145 19.95 -1.49 2.57
N MET A 146 21.00 -1.18 3.35
CA MET A 146 21.28 0.17 3.84
C MET A 146 21.56 1.13 2.68
N ILE A 147 22.36 0.73 1.69
CA ILE A 147 22.65 1.54 0.50
C ILE A 147 21.36 1.86 -0.26
N PHE A 148 20.49 0.86 -0.47
CA PHE A 148 19.18 1.08 -1.08
C PHE A 148 18.31 2.04 -0.25
N GLY A 149 18.28 1.88 1.07
CA GLY A 149 17.56 2.78 1.97
C GLY A 149 18.02 4.23 1.86
N VAL A 150 19.33 4.45 1.88
CA VAL A 150 19.95 5.78 1.69
C VAL A 150 19.61 6.34 0.30
N ALA A 151 19.71 5.54 -0.76
CA ALA A 151 19.34 5.97 -2.10
C ALA A 151 17.88 6.41 -2.20
N ILE A 152 16.95 5.63 -1.64
CA ILE A 152 15.52 5.97 -1.58
C ILE A 152 15.32 7.28 -0.80
N MET A 153 15.98 7.46 0.33
CA MET A 153 15.92 8.69 1.13
C MET A 153 16.39 9.91 0.34
N LEU A 154 17.51 9.80 -0.37
CA LEU A 154 18.05 10.89 -1.20
C LEU A 154 17.11 11.23 -2.37
N LEU A 155 16.54 10.23 -3.02
CA LEU A 155 15.55 10.43 -4.09
C LEU A 155 14.29 11.09 -3.53
N ASN A 156 13.83 10.69 -2.36
CA ASN A 156 12.68 11.30 -1.69
C ASN A 156 12.94 12.78 -1.34
N GLN A 157 14.12 13.11 -0.81
CA GLN A 157 14.48 14.50 -0.53
C GLN A 157 14.50 15.37 -1.80
N ARG A 158 14.97 14.82 -2.93
CA ARG A 158 14.92 15.54 -4.23
C ARG A 158 13.48 15.79 -4.68
N SER A 159 12.60 14.80 -4.55
CA SER A 159 11.18 14.94 -4.87
C SER A 159 10.49 16.00 -4.00
N LEU A 160 10.83 16.08 -2.71
CA LEU A 160 10.29 17.08 -1.80
C LEU A 160 10.84 18.48 -2.04
N LYS A 161 12.11 18.65 -2.44
CA LYS A 161 12.66 19.96 -2.80
C LYS A 161 11.93 20.60 -3.98
N SER A 162 11.51 19.83 -4.95
CA SER A 162 10.68 20.29 -6.08
C SER A 162 9.34 20.87 -5.63
N ARG A 163 8.83 20.51 -4.44
CA ARG A 163 7.57 20.99 -3.87
C ARG A 163 7.61 22.43 -3.36
N LYS A 164 8.78 22.96 -2.99
CA LYS A 164 8.92 24.32 -2.43
C LYS A 164 8.45 25.43 -3.38
N ASN A 165 8.40 25.14 -4.68
CA ASN A 165 8.02 26.13 -5.70
C ASN A 165 6.50 26.32 -5.87
N TYR A 166 5.67 25.49 -5.20
CA TYR A 166 4.21 25.53 -5.32
C TYR A 166 3.49 25.92 -4.02
N THR A 167 4.22 26.27 -2.97
CA THR A 167 3.62 26.83 -1.75
C THR A 167 3.24 28.27 -2.01
N THR A 168 1.95 28.54 -2.03
CA THR A 168 1.40 29.91 -2.18
C THR A 168 1.90 30.83 -1.08
N VAL A 169 2.32 32.01 -1.48
CA VAL A 169 2.82 33.11 -0.60
C VAL A 169 1.71 33.67 0.29
N THR A 170 0.47 33.38 0.00
CA THR A 170 -0.70 33.82 0.75
C THR A 170 -1.17 32.72 1.69
N GLY A 171 -0.87 32.85 2.98
CA GLY A 171 -1.21 31.94 4.07
C GLY A 171 -2.71 31.81 4.43
N LYS A 172 -3.63 32.02 3.47
CA LYS A 172 -5.03 31.65 3.62
C LYS A 172 -5.21 30.23 3.13
N SER A 173 -5.66 29.34 4.03
CA SER A 173 -6.12 28.00 3.69
C SER A 173 -7.19 28.12 2.61
N GLY A 174 -6.86 27.72 1.37
CA GLY A 174 -7.79 27.67 0.27
C GLY A 174 -8.99 26.80 0.62
N GLN A 175 -10.14 27.08 0.06
CA GLN A 175 -11.32 26.23 0.19
C GLN A 175 -10.99 24.84 -0.37
N ILE A 176 -11.34 23.79 0.38
CA ILE A 176 -11.11 22.42 -0.07
C ILE A 176 -12.06 22.16 -1.24
N SER A 177 -11.51 21.85 -2.40
CA SER A 177 -12.32 21.41 -3.56
C SER A 177 -13.08 20.14 -3.21
N LYS A 178 -14.41 20.21 -3.22
CA LYS A 178 -15.30 19.09 -2.97
C LYS A 178 -15.86 18.57 -4.29
N ILE A 179 -15.41 17.41 -4.73
CA ILE A 179 -16.02 16.72 -5.88
C ILE A 179 -17.37 16.16 -5.46
N ASN A 180 -18.44 16.64 -6.07
CA ASN A 180 -19.77 16.12 -5.81
C ASN A 180 -19.97 14.82 -6.59
N LEU A 181 -19.65 13.70 -5.93
CA LEU A 181 -19.99 12.37 -6.41
C LEU A 181 -21.51 12.21 -6.24
N GLY A 182 -22.25 12.02 -7.30
CA GLY A 182 -23.69 11.74 -7.22
C GLY A 182 -24.00 10.62 -6.20
N ARG A 183 -25.27 10.45 -5.83
CA ARG A 183 -25.69 9.47 -4.81
C ARG A 183 -25.14 8.07 -5.09
N THR A 184 -25.21 7.61 -6.34
CA THR A 184 -24.71 6.29 -6.77
C THR A 184 -23.20 6.15 -6.59
N GLY A 185 -22.41 7.15 -7.01
CA GLY A 185 -20.94 7.11 -6.85
C GLY A 185 -20.52 7.07 -5.39
N ARG A 186 -21.20 7.81 -4.52
CA ARG A 186 -20.96 7.82 -3.08
C ARG A 186 -21.22 6.46 -2.44
N VAL A 187 -22.34 5.81 -2.82
CA VAL A 187 -22.70 4.48 -2.32
C VAL A 187 -21.69 3.42 -2.78
N VAL A 188 -21.31 3.43 -4.05
CA VAL A 188 -20.32 2.48 -4.59
C VAL A 188 -18.98 2.60 -3.86
N ILE A 189 -18.47 3.82 -3.68
CA ILE A 189 -17.22 4.04 -2.96
C ILE A 189 -17.34 3.63 -1.49
N ALA A 190 -18.46 3.95 -0.84
CA ALA A 190 -18.69 3.54 0.55
C ALA A 190 -18.70 2.02 0.71
N VAL A 191 -19.37 1.29 -0.18
CA VAL A 191 -19.38 -0.18 -0.18
C VAL A 191 -17.97 -0.75 -0.38
N ILE A 192 -17.21 -0.23 -1.35
CA ILE A 192 -15.83 -0.67 -1.58
C ILE A 192 -14.97 -0.44 -0.33
N LEU A 193 -15.08 0.73 0.30
CA LEU A 193 -14.33 1.05 1.52
C LEU A 193 -14.72 0.14 2.70
N ILE A 194 -16.01 -0.15 2.87
CA ILE A 194 -16.50 -1.07 3.90
C ILE A 194 -15.94 -2.47 3.67
N ILE A 195 -15.95 -2.98 2.45
CA ILE A 195 -15.38 -4.29 2.10
C ILE A 195 -13.88 -4.32 2.41
N ILE A 196 -13.13 -3.32 1.97
CA ILE A 196 -11.69 -3.24 2.24
C ILE A 196 -11.43 -3.21 3.75
N THR A 197 -12.15 -2.36 4.50
CA THR A 197 -11.99 -2.24 5.95
C THR A 197 -12.36 -3.54 6.67
N PHE A 198 -13.41 -4.21 6.23
CA PHE A 198 -13.81 -5.51 6.77
C PHE A 198 -12.67 -6.54 6.60
N PHE A 199 -12.15 -6.70 5.40
CA PHE A 199 -11.07 -7.66 5.14
C PHE A 199 -9.74 -7.29 5.78
N THR A 200 -9.44 -6.02 5.95
CA THR A 200 -8.16 -5.59 6.53
C THR A 200 -8.15 -5.52 8.06
N SER A 201 -9.30 -5.29 8.70
CA SER A 201 -9.37 -5.06 10.15
C SER A 201 -10.24 -6.07 10.88
N ILE A 202 -11.48 -6.27 10.46
CA ILE A 202 -12.45 -7.10 11.19
C ILE A 202 -12.17 -8.58 10.98
N PHE A 203 -11.97 -8.98 9.75
CA PHE A 203 -11.75 -10.37 9.37
C PHE A 203 -10.50 -11.00 10.02
N PRO A 204 -9.33 -10.34 10.12
CA PRO A 204 -8.19 -10.84 10.90
C PRO A 204 -8.53 -11.15 12.36
N ILE A 205 -9.26 -10.27 13.01
CA ILE A 205 -9.64 -10.44 14.42
C ILE A 205 -10.53 -11.68 14.57
N ILE A 206 -11.51 -11.84 13.69
CA ILE A 206 -12.40 -13.01 13.68
C ILE A 206 -11.61 -14.28 13.41
N SER A 207 -10.71 -14.29 12.42
CA SER A 207 -9.88 -15.44 12.07
C SER A 207 -9.03 -15.91 13.24
N PHE A 208 -8.37 -14.99 13.96
CA PHE A 208 -7.59 -15.32 15.15
C PHE A 208 -8.46 -15.79 16.32
N ALA A 209 -9.65 -15.22 16.51
CA ALA A 209 -10.57 -15.69 17.52
C ALA A 209 -10.99 -17.14 17.26
N PHE A 210 -11.32 -17.47 16.01
CA PHE A 210 -11.63 -18.87 15.63
C PHE A 210 -10.46 -19.82 15.84
N GLU A 211 -9.25 -19.41 15.51
CA GLU A 211 -8.05 -20.23 15.67
C GLU A 211 -7.72 -20.51 17.16
N THR A 212 -8.15 -19.63 18.06
CA THR A 212 -7.96 -19.80 19.51
C THR A 212 -8.93 -20.82 20.11
N PHE A 213 -10.07 -21.06 19.46
CA PHE A 213 -11.10 -22.00 19.95
C PHE A 213 -11.06 -23.37 19.27
N LEU A 214 -10.22 -23.58 18.25
CA LEU A 214 -9.95 -24.85 17.58
C LEU A 214 -8.65 -25.48 18.07
#